data_a27264b3ee4d18872ec0b30ebe05713c
#
_entry.id   a27264b3ee4d18872ec0b30ebe05713c
#
_cell.length_a   1.000
_cell.length_b   1.000
_cell.length_c   1.000
_cell.angle_alpha   90.00
_cell.angle_beta   90.00
_cell.angle_gamma   90.00
#
_symmetry.space_group_name_H-M   'P 1'
#
loop_
_entity.id
_entity.type
_entity.pdbx_description
1 polymer ?
#
loop_
_entity_poly.entity_id
_entity_poly.type
_entity_poly.pdbx_seq_one_letter_code
_entity_poly.pdbx_strand_id
1 'polypeptide(L)'
;LRSQAPQNPSPAEVLKAVNRQLYPDIKEDMFISMAYLVVDHSVGSITLARAGHDAPLLYRRAQQTVELIKPPGMVVGIDSGSVFDRITNDFAIRLEQDDCLVLYTDGVTEALDAEGFEFGIDRMIQSVRESAAHGASAIITRLIDDVRNFVGAHPQNDDITLITIRKHEKDQP
;
A
#
# COMPACT_ATOMS: atom_id res chain seq x y z
N LEU A 1 0.74 17.03 3.62
CA LEU A 1 1.94 16.21 3.55
C LEU A 1 3.20 17.05 3.33
N ARG A 2 3.31 17.85 2.26
CA ARG A 2 4.54 18.60 1.92
C ARG A 2 5.07 19.48 3.04
N SER A 3 4.21 20.02 3.89
CA SER A 3 4.60 20.86 5.03
C SER A 3 5.06 20.06 6.24
N GLN A 4 4.60 18.82 6.40
CA GLN A 4 4.84 17.99 7.59
C GLN A 4 5.99 16.99 7.39
N ALA A 5 6.07 16.39 6.19
CA ALA A 5 7.07 15.36 5.87
C ALA A 5 8.53 15.78 6.11
N PRO A 6 8.98 17.01 5.74
CA PRO A 6 10.37 17.41 5.98
C PRO A 6 10.74 17.60 7.46
N GLN A 7 9.73 17.73 8.33
CA GLN A 7 9.91 18.03 9.75
C GLN A 7 9.86 16.78 10.63
N ASN A 8 9.35 15.67 10.10
CA ASN A 8 9.13 14.43 10.85
C ASN A 8 9.68 13.22 10.10
N PRO A 9 10.65 12.50 10.68
CA PRO A 9 11.14 11.25 10.10
C PRO A 9 10.15 10.08 10.28
N SER A 10 9.18 10.19 11.21
CA SER A 10 8.18 9.18 11.50
C SER A 10 6.95 9.35 10.60
N PRO A 11 6.63 8.36 9.75
CA PRO A 11 5.38 8.30 9.00
C PRO A 11 4.13 8.50 9.86
N ALA A 12 4.08 7.90 11.04
CA ALA A 12 2.94 8.02 11.94
C ALA A 12 2.75 9.48 12.41
N GLU A 13 3.82 10.16 12.81
CA GLU A 13 3.73 11.56 13.24
C GLU A 13 3.32 12.50 12.10
N VAL A 14 3.75 12.19 10.87
CA VAL A 14 3.28 12.93 9.68
C VAL A 14 1.77 12.74 9.49
N LEU A 15 1.25 11.50 9.57
CA LEU A 15 -0.17 11.23 9.41
C LEU A 15 -1.00 11.84 10.56
N LYS A 16 -0.52 11.80 11.81
CA LYS A 16 -1.16 12.47 12.96
C LYS A 16 -1.25 13.97 12.75
N ALA A 17 -0.17 14.61 12.30
CA ALA A 17 -0.16 16.04 11.99
C ALA A 17 -1.11 16.39 10.84
N VAL A 18 -1.16 15.55 9.80
CA VAL A 18 -2.09 15.70 8.67
C VAL A 18 -3.54 15.58 9.15
N ASN A 19 -3.85 14.57 9.98
CA ASN A 19 -5.20 14.40 10.53
C ASN A 19 -5.63 15.63 11.34
N ARG A 20 -4.80 16.09 12.27
CA ARG A 20 -5.10 17.28 13.08
C ARG A 20 -5.33 18.55 12.25
N GLN A 21 -4.59 18.68 11.13
CA GLN A 21 -4.73 19.83 10.23
C GLN A 21 -5.99 19.74 9.37
N LEU A 22 -6.37 18.56 8.90
CA LEU A 22 -7.48 18.39 7.96
C LEU A 22 -8.83 18.16 8.65
N TYR A 23 -8.83 17.57 9.86
CA TYR A 23 -10.06 17.24 10.58
C TYR A 23 -11.07 18.40 10.70
N PRO A 24 -10.67 19.66 11.00
CA PRO A 24 -11.61 20.77 11.08
C PRO A 24 -12.25 21.16 9.74
N ASP A 25 -11.58 20.82 8.61
CA ASP A 25 -11.98 21.23 7.27
C ASP A 25 -12.71 20.12 6.50
N ILE A 26 -12.61 18.88 6.97
CA ILE A 26 -13.28 17.71 6.34
C ILE A 26 -14.74 17.69 6.79
N LYS A 27 -15.67 17.51 5.82
CA LYS A 27 -17.10 17.35 6.11
C LYS A 27 -17.36 16.02 6.79
N GLU A 28 -18.45 15.95 7.59
CA GLU A 28 -18.79 14.79 8.43
C GLU A 28 -18.96 13.47 7.65
N ASP A 29 -19.29 13.53 6.35
CA ASP A 29 -19.50 12.42 5.45
C ASP A 29 -18.27 12.07 4.59
N MET A 30 -17.15 12.78 4.79
CA MET A 30 -15.92 12.61 4.02
C MET A 30 -14.78 12.08 4.89
N PHE A 31 -13.90 11.31 4.27
CA PHE A 31 -12.65 10.84 4.87
C PHE A 31 -11.56 10.67 3.80
N ILE A 32 -10.33 10.53 4.25
CA ILE A 32 -9.19 10.27 3.36
C ILE A 32 -8.47 9.01 3.84
N SER A 33 -8.35 8.00 2.96
CA SER A 33 -7.47 6.86 3.20
C SER A 33 -6.05 7.20 2.76
N MET A 34 -5.05 6.79 3.55
CA MET A 34 -3.66 7.12 3.26
C MET A 34 -2.69 6.05 3.79
N ALA A 35 -1.68 5.72 2.99
CA ALA A 35 -0.48 5.03 3.43
C ALA A 35 0.73 5.94 3.20
N TYR A 36 1.56 6.14 4.21
CA TYR A 36 2.77 6.95 4.11
C TYR A 36 4.00 6.11 4.47
N LEU A 37 4.99 6.14 3.58
CA LEU A 37 6.21 5.35 3.72
C LEU A 37 7.44 6.22 3.62
N VAL A 38 8.44 5.86 4.43
CA VAL A 38 9.81 6.37 4.33
C VAL A 38 10.73 5.20 4.02
N VAL A 39 11.50 5.30 2.93
CA VAL A 39 12.44 4.29 2.48
C VAL A 39 13.85 4.72 2.87
N ASP A 40 14.52 3.93 3.69
CA ASP A 40 15.95 4.10 3.99
C ASP A 40 16.77 3.16 3.10
N HIS A 41 17.35 3.75 2.05
CA HIS A 41 18.17 3.01 1.09
C HIS A 41 19.50 2.51 1.69
N SER A 42 19.98 3.10 2.77
CA SER A 42 21.27 2.75 3.38
C SER A 42 21.23 1.39 4.06
N VAL A 43 20.10 1.07 4.69
CA VAL A 43 19.88 -0.18 5.42
C VAL A 43 18.84 -1.10 4.77
N GLY A 44 18.16 -0.62 3.71
CA GLY A 44 17.11 -1.37 3.01
C GLY A 44 15.88 -1.59 3.87
N SER A 45 15.51 -0.59 4.68
CA SER A 45 14.30 -0.62 5.51
C SER A 45 13.25 0.35 5.01
N ILE A 46 11.99 -0.01 5.27
CA ILE A 46 10.82 0.85 5.03
C ILE A 46 10.11 1.04 6.35
N THR A 47 9.83 2.28 6.71
CA THR A 47 8.92 2.59 7.80
C THR A 47 7.59 3.02 7.20
N LEU A 48 6.52 2.35 7.59
CA LEU A 48 5.16 2.55 7.09
C LEU A 48 4.24 2.99 8.22
N ALA A 49 3.39 3.97 7.97
CA ALA A 49 2.17 4.19 8.75
C ALA A 49 0.95 4.17 7.82
N ARG A 50 -0.16 3.64 8.33
CA ARG A 50 -1.39 3.45 7.57
C ARG A 50 -2.55 4.19 8.23
N ALA A 51 -3.28 4.96 7.44
CA ALA A 51 -4.50 5.66 7.82
C ALA A 51 -5.67 5.17 6.97
N GLY A 52 -6.15 3.94 7.28
CA GLY A 52 -7.32 3.34 6.63
C GLY A 52 -7.11 2.84 5.19
N HIS A 53 -5.97 3.09 4.56
CA HIS A 53 -5.66 2.63 3.20
C HIS A 53 -5.47 1.11 3.13
N ASP A 54 -5.53 0.52 1.94
CA ASP A 54 -5.31 -0.90 1.75
C ASP A 54 -3.96 -1.37 2.29
N ALA A 55 -3.95 -2.60 2.81
CA ALA A 55 -2.78 -3.18 3.40
C ALA A 55 -1.81 -3.65 2.31
N PRO A 56 -0.54 -3.18 2.29
CA PRO A 56 0.42 -3.62 1.29
C PRO A 56 0.67 -5.13 1.33
N LEU A 57 1.01 -5.71 0.18
CA LEU A 57 1.51 -7.07 0.07
C LEU A 57 3.04 -7.06 0.12
N LEU A 58 3.61 -7.96 0.91
CA LEU A 58 5.04 -8.19 0.99
C LEU A 58 5.38 -9.58 0.49
N TYR A 59 6.03 -9.66 -0.66
CA TYR A 59 6.60 -10.89 -1.17
C TYR A 59 7.98 -11.12 -0.54
N ARG A 60 8.14 -12.29 0.09
CA ARG A 60 9.41 -12.78 0.64
C ARG A 60 10.07 -13.74 -0.33
N ARG A 61 11.19 -13.31 -0.92
CA ARG A 61 11.89 -14.11 -1.94
C ARG A 61 12.38 -15.46 -1.41
N ALA A 62 12.92 -15.48 -0.22
CA ALA A 62 13.51 -16.70 0.37
C ALA A 62 12.44 -17.78 0.65
N GLN A 63 11.25 -17.37 1.07
CA GLN A 63 10.14 -18.27 1.41
C GLN A 63 9.15 -18.48 0.24
N GLN A 64 9.21 -17.64 -0.80
CA GLN A 64 8.24 -17.58 -1.89
C GLN A 64 6.79 -17.38 -1.39
N THR A 65 6.64 -16.61 -0.30
CA THR A 65 5.34 -16.29 0.33
C THR A 65 4.98 -14.84 0.10
N VAL A 66 3.67 -14.56 0.14
CA VAL A 66 3.11 -13.21 0.15
C VAL A 66 2.42 -12.99 1.47
N GLU A 67 2.79 -11.93 2.17
CA GLU A 67 2.25 -11.52 3.46
C GLU A 67 1.43 -10.23 3.30
N LEU A 68 0.27 -10.14 3.95
CA LEU A 68 -0.51 -8.91 4.04
C LEU A 68 0.00 -8.10 5.23
N ILE A 69 0.60 -6.94 4.98
CA ILE A 69 1.14 -6.05 6.02
C ILE A 69 0.03 -5.10 6.49
N LYS A 70 -0.64 -5.48 7.59
CA LYS A 70 -1.85 -4.80 8.08
C LYS A 70 -1.65 -4.13 9.47
N PRO A 71 -0.77 -3.11 9.59
CA PRO A 71 -0.70 -2.35 10.82
C PRO A 71 -2.04 -1.64 11.11
N PRO A 72 -2.41 -1.44 12.37
CA PRO A 72 -3.58 -0.68 12.74
C PRO A 72 -3.56 0.73 12.14
N GLY A 73 -4.73 1.29 11.86
CA GLY A 73 -4.90 2.65 11.38
C GLY A 73 -6.33 2.90 10.97
N MET A 74 -6.80 4.14 11.15
CA MET A 74 -8.12 4.60 10.71
C MET A 74 -7.94 5.74 9.70
N VAL A 75 -8.95 5.96 8.88
CA VAL A 75 -8.93 7.04 7.88
C VAL A 75 -8.81 8.41 8.52
N VAL A 76 -8.19 9.34 7.81
CA VAL A 76 -8.07 10.75 8.20
C VAL A 76 -9.43 11.42 8.13
N GLY A 77 -9.76 12.25 9.14
CA GLY A 77 -10.95 13.10 9.14
C GLY A 77 -12.13 12.56 9.95
N ILE A 78 -12.07 11.33 10.50
CA ILE A 78 -13.16 10.76 11.32
C ILE A 78 -13.00 11.09 12.81
N ASP A 79 -11.75 11.14 13.29
CA ASP A 79 -11.45 11.38 14.72
C ASP A 79 -10.54 12.59 14.87
N SER A 80 -10.79 13.43 15.87
CA SER A 80 -10.03 14.67 16.11
C SER A 80 -8.58 14.46 16.54
N GLY A 81 -8.19 13.22 16.84
CA GLY A 81 -6.83 12.83 17.23
C GLY A 81 -6.75 11.86 18.41
N SER A 82 -7.74 11.80 19.29
CA SER A 82 -7.67 10.97 20.50
C SER A 82 -7.54 9.47 20.22
N VAL A 83 -8.31 8.94 19.27
CA VAL A 83 -8.23 7.56 18.84
C VAL A 83 -7.18 7.41 17.73
N PHE A 84 -7.19 8.33 16.75
CA PHE A 84 -6.27 8.32 15.62
C PHE A 84 -4.81 8.25 16.07
N ASP A 85 -4.40 9.14 16.99
CA ASP A 85 -3.02 9.23 17.49
C ASP A 85 -2.59 7.96 18.25
N ARG A 86 -3.52 7.30 18.95
CA ARG A 86 -3.25 6.08 19.70
C ARG A 86 -3.00 4.87 18.81
N ILE A 87 -3.74 4.74 17.71
CA ILE A 87 -3.69 3.54 16.85
C ILE A 87 -2.75 3.70 15.66
N THR A 88 -2.45 4.93 15.24
CA THR A 88 -1.53 5.19 14.11
C THR A 88 -0.09 5.16 14.62
N ASN A 89 0.64 4.11 14.27
CA ASN A 89 2.02 3.88 14.71
C ASN A 89 2.91 3.52 13.53
N ASP A 90 4.21 3.77 13.69
CA ASP A 90 5.22 3.32 12.74
C ASP A 90 5.34 1.80 12.75
N PHE A 91 5.37 1.23 11.57
CA PHE A 91 5.62 -0.19 11.34
C PHE A 91 6.86 -0.34 10.46
N ALA A 92 7.90 -0.98 11.00
CA ALA A 92 9.15 -1.19 10.29
C ALA A 92 9.11 -2.49 9.47
N ILE A 93 9.49 -2.39 8.20
CA ILE A 93 9.63 -3.51 7.27
C ILE A 93 11.08 -3.55 6.84
N ARG A 94 11.77 -4.66 7.12
CA ARG A 94 13.09 -4.90 6.55
C ARG A 94 12.92 -5.73 5.28
N LEU A 95 13.40 -5.20 4.17
CA LEU A 95 13.47 -5.92 2.92
C LEU A 95 14.81 -6.67 2.84
N GLU A 96 14.74 -7.97 2.60
CA GLU A 96 15.89 -8.77 2.22
C GLU A 96 16.06 -8.74 0.69
N GLN A 97 17.16 -9.33 0.21
CA GLN A 97 17.46 -9.35 -1.22
C GLN A 97 16.28 -9.93 -2.04
N ASP A 98 15.86 -9.18 -3.05
CA ASP A 98 14.76 -9.51 -3.96
C ASP A 98 13.37 -9.61 -3.34
N ASP A 99 13.19 -9.20 -2.08
CA ASP A 99 11.87 -8.96 -1.53
C ASP A 99 11.17 -7.81 -2.27
N CYS A 100 9.85 -7.91 -2.40
CA CYS A 100 9.02 -6.90 -3.06
C CYS A 100 7.87 -6.45 -2.16
N LEU A 101 7.74 -5.14 -1.95
CA LEU A 101 6.55 -4.53 -1.33
C LEU A 101 5.65 -3.99 -2.44
N VAL A 102 4.37 -4.34 -2.41
CA VAL A 102 3.36 -3.91 -3.39
C VAL A 102 2.29 -3.11 -2.67
N LEU A 103 2.13 -1.83 -3.08
CA LEU A 103 1.03 -0.98 -2.66
C LEU A 103 0.04 -0.87 -3.82
N TYR A 104 -1.22 -0.76 -3.49
CA TYR A 104 -2.31 -0.72 -4.47
C TYR A 104 -3.50 0.06 -3.94
N THR A 105 -4.38 0.50 -4.84
CA THR A 105 -5.71 1.02 -4.50
C THR A 105 -6.76 -0.08 -4.63
N ASP A 106 -7.87 0.08 -3.94
CA ASP A 106 -9.05 -0.81 -3.93
C ASP A 106 -9.59 -1.11 -5.34
N GLY A 107 -9.41 -0.18 -6.30
CA GLY A 107 -9.72 -0.41 -7.71
C GLY A 107 -9.10 -1.67 -8.33
N VAL A 108 -8.06 -2.26 -7.69
CA VAL A 108 -7.51 -3.58 -8.09
C VAL A 108 -8.38 -4.71 -7.56
N THR A 109 -8.65 -4.70 -6.25
CA THR A 109 -9.35 -5.81 -5.56
C THR A 109 -10.86 -5.78 -5.78
N GLU A 110 -11.44 -4.59 -5.96
CA GLU A 110 -12.86 -4.37 -6.20
C GLU A 110 -13.24 -4.32 -7.69
N ALA A 111 -12.28 -4.59 -8.59
CA ALA A 111 -12.56 -4.74 -10.02
C ALA A 111 -13.59 -5.85 -10.25
N LEU A 112 -14.70 -5.55 -10.97
CA LEU A 112 -15.83 -6.45 -11.16
C LEU A 112 -15.79 -7.16 -12.51
N ASP A 113 -16.16 -8.44 -12.53
CA ASP A 113 -16.46 -9.17 -13.76
C ASP A 113 -17.89 -8.90 -14.25
N ALA A 114 -18.28 -9.55 -15.35
CA ALA A 114 -19.61 -9.39 -15.95
C ALA A 114 -20.75 -9.90 -15.05
N GLU A 115 -20.46 -10.81 -14.13
CA GLU A 115 -21.39 -11.38 -13.16
C GLU A 115 -21.45 -10.56 -11.85
N GLY A 116 -20.58 -9.56 -11.68
CA GLY A 116 -20.50 -8.69 -10.50
C GLY A 116 -19.67 -9.26 -9.35
N PHE A 117 -18.81 -10.24 -9.61
CA PHE A 117 -17.83 -10.71 -8.63
C PHE A 117 -16.59 -9.84 -8.64
N GLU A 118 -16.01 -9.63 -7.46
CA GLU A 118 -14.75 -8.89 -7.30
C GLU A 118 -13.53 -9.74 -7.69
N PHE A 119 -12.48 -9.10 -8.22
CA PHE A 119 -11.18 -9.73 -8.43
C PHE A 119 -10.64 -10.30 -7.13
N GLY A 120 -10.67 -9.53 -6.07
CA GLY A 120 -10.39 -9.92 -4.71
C GLY A 120 -8.91 -10.10 -4.38
N ILE A 121 -8.64 -10.06 -3.07
CA ILE A 121 -7.28 -10.13 -2.53
C ILE A 121 -6.57 -11.46 -2.81
N ASP A 122 -7.30 -12.57 -2.86
CA ASP A 122 -6.69 -13.90 -3.06
C ASP A 122 -6.09 -14.05 -4.46
N ARG A 123 -6.78 -13.56 -5.51
CA ARG A 123 -6.26 -13.54 -6.88
C ARG A 123 -5.05 -12.61 -6.98
N MET A 124 -5.12 -11.45 -6.32
CA MET A 124 -4.00 -10.52 -6.27
C MET A 124 -2.77 -11.14 -5.61
N ILE A 125 -2.90 -11.82 -4.47
CA ILE A 125 -1.82 -12.55 -3.80
C ILE A 125 -1.21 -13.62 -4.72
N GLN A 126 -2.03 -14.35 -5.44
CA GLN A 126 -1.57 -15.35 -6.40
C GLN A 126 -0.77 -14.72 -7.53
N SER A 127 -1.27 -13.66 -8.15
CA SER A 127 -0.58 -12.92 -9.23
C SER A 127 0.79 -12.41 -8.79
N VAL A 128 0.86 -11.82 -7.57
CA VAL A 128 2.13 -11.36 -6.99
C VAL A 128 3.08 -12.53 -6.77
N ARG A 129 2.62 -13.64 -6.17
CA ARG A 129 3.45 -14.83 -5.91
C ARG A 129 4.06 -15.41 -7.17
N GLU A 130 3.28 -15.51 -8.26
CA GLU A 130 3.72 -16.09 -9.53
C GLU A 130 4.69 -15.20 -10.31
N SER A 131 4.59 -13.86 -10.14
CA SER A 131 5.36 -12.91 -10.94
C SER A 131 6.56 -12.30 -10.23
N ALA A 132 6.56 -12.26 -8.89
CA ALA A 132 7.56 -11.54 -8.09
C ALA A 132 9.01 -11.99 -8.31
N ALA A 133 9.22 -13.26 -8.64
CA ALA A 133 10.54 -13.79 -8.98
C ALA A 133 11.18 -13.10 -10.19
N HIS A 134 10.37 -12.54 -11.09
CA HIS A 134 10.80 -11.84 -12.31
C HIS A 134 10.97 -10.33 -12.12
N GLY A 135 10.69 -9.81 -10.94
CA GLY A 135 10.96 -8.41 -10.56
C GLY A 135 9.74 -7.51 -10.48
N ALA A 136 9.98 -6.26 -10.07
CA ALA A 136 8.93 -5.27 -9.80
C ALA A 136 8.02 -5.00 -11.01
N SER A 137 8.59 -4.81 -12.19
CA SER A 137 7.82 -4.57 -13.42
C SER A 137 6.96 -5.78 -13.80
N ALA A 138 7.44 -7.00 -13.57
CA ALA A 138 6.69 -8.21 -13.86
C ALA A 138 5.43 -8.33 -12.98
N ILE A 139 5.52 -7.92 -11.70
CA ILE A 139 4.37 -7.87 -10.80
C ILE A 139 3.30 -6.92 -11.35
N ILE A 140 3.70 -5.70 -11.73
CA ILE A 140 2.77 -4.69 -12.25
C ILE A 140 2.10 -5.18 -13.53
N THR A 141 2.90 -5.67 -14.51
CA THR A 141 2.37 -6.17 -15.78
C THR A 141 1.39 -7.32 -15.54
N ARG A 142 1.78 -8.31 -14.72
CA ARG A 142 0.95 -9.47 -14.41
C ARG A 142 -0.37 -9.06 -13.74
N LEU A 143 -0.35 -8.18 -12.75
CA LEU A 143 -1.55 -7.72 -12.07
C LEU A 143 -2.51 -6.99 -13.02
N ILE A 144 -1.98 -6.10 -13.88
CA ILE A 144 -2.80 -5.38 -14.86
C ILE A 144 -3.44 -6.36 -15.84
N ASP A 145 -2.69 -7.35 -16.33
CA ASP A 145 -3.19 -8.34 -17.29
C ASP A 145 -4.23 -9.26 -16.63
N ASP A 146 -3.99 -9.72 -15.40
CA ASP A 146 -4.93 -10.58 -14.67
C ASP A 146 -6.25 -9.85 -14.36
N VAL A 147 -6.18 -8.57 -13.92
CA VAL A 147 -7.38 -7.75 -13.71
C VAL A 147 -8.12 -7.53 -15.02
N ARG A 148 -7.44 -7.17 -16.11
CA ARG A 148 -8.06 -6.97 -17.43
C ARG A 148 -8.75 -8.24 -17.94
N ASN A 149 -8.08 -9.39 -17.80
CA ASN A 149 -8.64 -10.67 -18.22
C ASN A 149 -9.86 -11.07 -17.39
N PHE A 150 -9.86 -10.76 -16.09
CA PHE A 150 -10.96 -11.01 -15.17
C PHE A 150 -12.18 -10.13 -15.49
N VAL A 151 -11.95 -8.83 -15.63
CA VAL A 151 -12.99 -7.81 -15.91
C VAL A 151 -13.60 -8.00 -17.33
N GLY A 152 -12.79 -8.41 -18.30
CA GLY A 152 -13.23 -8.58 -19.69
C GLY A 152 -13.73 -7.27 -20.29
N ALA A 153 -15.02 -7.25 -20.70
CA ALA A 153 -15.67 -6.08 -21.29
C ALA A 153 -16.38 -5.17 -20.26
N HIS A 154 -16.37 -5.51 -18.96
CA HIS A 154 -17.00 -4.70 -17.93
C HIS A 154 -16.24 -3.35 -17.78
N PRO A 155 -16.93 -2.21 -17.60
CA PRO A 155 -16.28 -0.92 -17.37
C PRO A 155 -15.45 -0.94 -16.08
N GLN A 156 -14.30 -0.25 -16.09
CA GLN A 156 -13.54 0.00 -14.88
C GLN A 156 -14.34 0.88 -13.91
N ASN A 157 -14.49 0.45 -12.67
CA ASN A 157 -15.32 1.13 -11.67
C ASN A 157 -14.54 2.18 -10.86
N ASP A 158 -13.22 1.99 -10.67
CA ASP A 158 -12.38 2.89 -9.89
C ASP A 158 -10.96 2.93 -10.44
N ASP A 159 -10.17 3.94 -10.00
CA ASP A 159 -8.81 4.16 -10.43
C ASP A 159 -7.85 3.09 -9.86
N ILE A 160 -7.07 2.49 -10.75
CA ILE A 160 -6.05 1.50 -10.40
C ILE A 160 -4.70 2.19 -10.27
N THR A 161 -4.15 2.16 -9.06
CA THR A 161 -2.77 2.57 -8.80
C THR A 161 -1.99 1.39 -8.23
N LEU A 162 -0.81 1.14 -8.80
CA LEU A 162 0.12 0.09 -8.36
C LEU A 162 1.51 0.66 -8.17
N ILE A 163 2.12 0.41 -7.01
CA ILE A 163 3.51 0.76 -6.73
C ILE A 163 4.22 -0.49 -6.21
N THR A 164 5.36 -0.83 -6.82
CA THR A 164 6.18 -1.95 -6.37
C THR A 164 7.58 -1.47 -6.02
N ILE A 165 8.01 -1.78 -4.80
CA ILE A 165 9.35 -1.48 -4.29
C ILE A 165 10.08 -2.81 -4.13
N ARG A 166 11.21 -2.99 -4.84
CA ARG A 166 12.07 -4.16 -4.74
C ARG A 166 13.44 -3.79 -4.21
N LYS A 167 13.97 -4.57 -3.28
CA LYS A 167 15.37 -4.44 -2.88
C LYS A 167 16.25 -5.17 -3.89
N HIS A 168 17.10 -4.42 -4.56
CA HIS A 168 18.17 -4.94 -5.42
C HIS A 168 19.51 -4.96 -4.69
N GLU A 169 20.35 -5.91 -5.02
CA GLU A 169 21.77 -5.81 -4.72
C GLU A 169 22.33 -4.54 -5.39
N LYS A 170 23.13 -3.77 -4.66
CA LYS A 170 23.89 -2.71 -5.33
C LYS A 170 24.86 -3.40 -6.28
N ASP A 171 24.81 -3.06 -7.56
CA ASP A 171 25.91 -3.35 -8.43
C ASP A 171 27.18 -2.81 -7.76
N GLN A 172 28.10 -3.70 -7.39
CA GLN A 172 29.39 -3.28 -6.86
C GLN A 172 30.10 -2.53 -8.01
N PRO A 173 30.62 -1.31 -7.75
CA PRO A 173 31.35 -0.56 -8.75
C PRO A 173 32.61 -1.27 -9.20
#